data_8f82c1c84f3038061de12acc8f4d1079
#
_entry.id   8f82c1c84f3038061de12acc8f4d1079
#
_cell.length_a   1.000
_cell.length_b   1.000
_cell.length_c   1.000
_cell.angle_alpha   90.00
_cell.angle_beta   90.00
_cell.angle_gamma   90.00
#
_symmetry.space_group_name_H-M   'P 1'
#
loop_
_entity.id
_entity.type
_entity.pdbx_description
1 polymer ?
#
loop_
_entity_poly.entity_id
_entity_poly.type
_entity_poly.pdbx_seq_one_letter_code
_entity_poly.pdbx_strand_id
1 'polypeptide(L)'
;MATSQPSVFASVAFLKIHDFGRRPVIEQARLRAQLEAVVAVTLRELAESGRVVLDAADGIALVVLGDPRGALRIAERTLAAGAAGLPLAIGITHGAVRQTGNDAGEGLLGDGIAVAAAIAELAGPQKLLLTREFRHALADAAPGAEAATSTAGTHTDASLRAHELYKPDPRAARRRNQRYGVATVLAVCALLGAGVADRASIEGPQAYADRMTLVMKSGAAQVKGYAERLFRQKGT
;
A
#
# COMPACT_ATOMS: atom_id res chain seq x y z
N MET A 1 30.10 -11.56 -29.01
CA MET A 1 30.14 -11.22 -27.57
C MET A 1 28.74 -10.66 -27.20
N ALA A 2 27.92 -11.42 -26.49
CA ALA A 2 26.65 -10.94 -26.04
C ALA A 2 26.90 -9.93 -24.92
N THR A 3 26.65 -8.67 -25.16
CA THR A 3 26.65 -7.62 -24.13
C THR A 3 25.57 -7.98 -23.13
N SER A 4 25.98 -8.39 -21.95
CA SER A 4 25.05 -8.62 -20.80
C SER A 4 24.42 -7.30 -20.45
N GLN A 5 23.16 -7.12 -20.84
CA GLN A 5 22.40 -5.93 -20.44
C GLN A 5 22.17 -5.95 -18.93
N PRO A 6 22.26 -4.81 -18.26
CA PRO A 6 22.10 -4.75 -16.82
C PRO A 6 20.69 -5.16 -16.40
N SER A 7 20.61 -6.01 -15.38
CA SER A 7 19.34 -6.31 -14.72
C SER A 7 18.99 -5.16 -13.76
N VAL A 8 17.76 -4.70 -13.81
CA VAL A 8 17.20 -3.69 -12.91
C VAL A 8 16.21 -4.36 -11.98
N PHE A 9 16.24 -4.01 -10.69
CA PHE A 9 15.20 -4.43 -9.76
C PHE A 9 13.99 -3.53 -9.91
N ALA A 10 12.82 -4.15 -10.09
CA ALA A 10 11.56 -3.45 -10.30
C ALA A 10 10.41 -4.16 -9.60
N SER A 11 9.36 -3.41 -9.34
CA SER A 11 8.09 -3.97 -8.89
C SER A 11 7.25 -4.37 -10.08
N VAL A 12 6.82 -5.63 -10.12
CA VAL A 12 6.01 -6.18 -11.20
C VAL A 12 4.64 -6.53 -10.68
N ALA A 13 3.60 -5.95 -11.26
CA ALA A 13 2.21 -6.30 -11.02
C ALA A 13 1.64 -7.01 -12.26
N PHE A 14 1.17 -8.23 -12.10
CA PHE A 14 0.48 -8.96 -13.16
C PHE A 14 -1.04 -8.88 -12.92
N LEU A 15 -1.74 -8.29 -13.87
CA LEU A 15 -3.18 -8.07 -13.85
C LEU A 15 -3.82 -9.13 -14.72
N LYS A 16 -4.28 -10.23 -14.14
CA LYS A 16 -4.84 -11.38 -14.83
C LYS A 16 -6.35 -11.31 -14.88
N ILE A 17 -6.93 -11.57 -16.05
CA ILE A 17 -8.38 -11.82 -16.18
C ILE A 17 -8.63 -13.27 -15.79
N HIS A 18 -9.36 -13.48 -14.71
CA HIS A 18 -9.65 -14.83 -14.20
C HIS A 18 -10.52 -15.63 -15.19
N ASP A 19 -10.14 -16.90 -15.41
CA ASP A 19 -10.79 -17.82 -16.36
C ASP A 19 -10.91 -17.29 -17.81
N PHE A 20 -9.97 -16.43 -18.24
CA PHE A 20 -10.03 -15.79 -19.55
C PHE A 20 -10.18 -16.79 -20.70
N GLY A 21 -9.33 -17.82 -20.77
CA GLY A 21 -9.33 -18.81 -21.84
C GLY A 21 -10.56 -19.72 -21.89
N ARG A 22 -11.36 -19.77 -20.83
CA ARG A 22 -12.62 -20.54 -20.77
C ARG A 22 -13.83 -19.77 -21.27
N ARG A 23 -13.68 -18.48 -21.58
CA ARG A 23 -14.77 -17.60 -21.99
C ARG A 23 -14.95 -17.59 -23.51
N PRO A 24 -16.17 -17.33 -24.02
CA PRO A 24 -16.40 -17.10 -25.43
C PRO A 24 -15.52 -15.93 -25.95
N VAL A 25 -15.10 -16.02 -27.21
CA VAL A 25 -14.19 -15.05 -27.86
C VAL A 25 -14.72 -13.61 -27.76
N ILE A 26 -16.02 -13.40 -27.91
CA ILE A 26 -16.65 -12.07 -27.81
C ILE A 26 -16.50 -11.53 -26.39
N GLU A 27 -16.64 -12.36 -25.37
CA GLU A 27 -16.47 -11.97 -23.98
C GLU A 27 -14.98 -11.68 -23.65
N GLN A 28 -14.07 -12.50 -24.18
CA GLN A 28 -12.63 -12.26 -24.06
C GLN A 28 -12.26 -10.89 -24.62
N ALA A 29 -12.72 -10.54 -25.82
CA ALA A 29 -12.46 -9.23 -26.43
C ALA A 29 -13.01 -8.08 -25.57
N ARG A 30 -14.23 -8.23 -25.05
CA ARG A 30 -14.84 -7.23 -24.16
C ARG A 30 -14.06 -7.03 -22.87
N LEU A 31 -13.68 -8.11 -22.19
CA LEU A 31 -12.94 -8.06 -20.94
C LEU A 31 -11.53 -7.48 -21.14
N ARG A 32 -10.91 -7.80 -22.27
CA ARG A 32 -9.60 -7.25 -22.65
C ARG A 32 -9.69 -5.73 -22.83
N ALA A 33 -10.64 -5.24 -23.60
CA ALA A 33 -10.86 -3.82 -23.81
C ALA A 33 -11.17 -3.09 -22.48
N GLN A 34 -11.95 -3.72 -21.59
CA GLN A 34 -12.21 -3.19 -20.25
C GLN A 34 -10.92 -3.09 -19.41
N LEU A 35 -10.07 -4.13 -19.40
CA LEU A 35 -8.80 -4.11 -18.69
C LEU A 35 -7.90 -3.00 -19.21
N GLU A 36 -7.73 -2.89 -20.52
CA GLU A 36 -6.92 -1.84 -21.16
C GLU A 36 -7.43 -0.43 -20.80
N ALA A 37 -8.74 -0.21 -20.82
CA ALA A 37 -9.32 1.07 -20.43
C ALA A 37 -9.07 1.41 -18.96
N VAL A 38 -9.24 0.45 -18.05
CA VAL A 38 -8.98 0.65 -16.62
C VAL A 38 -7.50 0.91 -16.37
N VAL A 39 -6.61 0.15 -17.00
CA VAL A 39 -5.17 0.32 -16.88
C VAL A 39 -4.74 1.68 -17.43
N ALA A 40 -5.24 2.10 -18.59
CA ALA A 40 -4.93 3.41 -19.19
C ALA A 40 -5.30 4.58 -18.26
N VAL A 41 -6.41 4.48 -17.54
CA VAL A 41 -6.83 5.50 -16.56
C VAL A 41 -5.93 5.49 -15.32
N THR A 42 -5.67 4.31 -14.75
CA THR A 42 -4.89 4.19 -13.51
C THR A 42 -3.42 4.54 -13.72
N LEU A 43 -2.87 4.28 -14.90
CA LEU A 43 -1.48 4.59 -15.23
C LEU A 43 -1.18 6.08 -15.35
N ARG A 44 -2.17 6.95 -15.50
CA ARG A 44 -1.96 8.42 -15.56
C ARG A 44 -1.28 8.99 -14.32
N GLU A 45 -1.29 8.24 -13.23
CA GLU A 45 -0.66 8.64 -11.97
C GLU A 45 0.84 8.31 -11.88
N LEU A 46 1.36 7.51 -12.80
CA LEU A 46 2.78 7.20 -12.90
C LEU A 46 3.40 7.92 -14.10
N ALA A 47 4.60 8.44 -13.88
CA ALA A 47 5.40 8.97 -14.98
C ALA A 47 5.68 7.87 -16.03
N GLU A 48 5.64 8.20 -17.30
CA GLU A 48 5.88 7.24 -18.38
C GLU A 48 7.27 6.61 -18.31
N SER A 49 8.27 7.39 -17.97
CA SER A 49 9.65 6.91 -17.79
C SER A 49 9.84 5.93 -16.63
N GLY A 50 8.90 5.86 -15.71
CA GLY A 50 8.95 4.98 -14.53
C GLY A 50 8.14 3.69 -14.67
N ARG A 51 7.59 3.41 -15.86
CA ARG A 51 6.74 2.24 -16.07
C ARG A 51 6.95 1.58 -17.43
N VAL A 52 6.76 0.27 -17.49
CA VAL A 52 6.65 -0.48 -18.74
C VAL A 52 5.40 -1.35 -18.67
N VAL A 53 4.62 -1.35 -19.72
CA VAL A 53 3.40 -2.15 -19.85
C VAL A 53 3.65 -3.23 -20.88
N LEU A 54 3.43 -4.48 -20.50
CA LEU A 54 3.61 -5.64 -21.35
C LEU A 54 2.29 -6.38 -21.48
N ASP A 55 1.92 -6.65 -22.71
CA ASP A 55 0.75 -7.47 -23.01
C ASP A 55 1.03 -8.94 -22.73
N ALA A 56 0.04 -9.62 -22.16
CA ALA A 56 0.02 -11.07 -21.97
C ALA A 56 -1.29 -11.63 -22.51
N ALA A 57 -1.32 -12.93 -22.81
CA ALA A 57 -2.48 -13.58 -23.43
C ALA A 57 -3.77 -13.41 -22.60
N ASP A 58 -3.69 -13.44 -21.29
CA ASP A 58 -4.80 -13.38 -20.34
C ASP A 58 -4.76 -12.19 -19.39
N GLY A 59 -3.92 -11.18 -19.68
CA GLY A 59 -3.76 -10.03 -18.80
C GLY A 59 -2.74 -9.01 -19.27
N ILE A 60 -2.27 -8.21 -18.33
CA ILE A 60 -1.26 -7.18 -18.55
C ILE A 60 -0.23 -7.26 -17.42
N ALA A 61 1.06 -7.27 -17.77
CA ALA A 61 2.12 -7.09 -16.79
C ALA A 61 2.55 -5.62 -16.75
N LEU A 62 2.51 -5.04 -15.57
CA LEU A 62 2.97 -3.68 -15.30
C LEU A 62 4.28 -3.74 -14.52
N VAL A 63 5.35 -3.26 -15.13
CA VAL A 63 6.65 -3.11 -14.48
C VAL A 63 6.79 -1.66 -14.03
N VAL A 64 7.00 -1.45 -12.74
CA VAL A 64 7.18 -0.13 -12.13
C VAL A 64 8.61 -0.02 -11.62
N LEU A 65 9.33 0.95 -12.18
CA LEU A 65 10.68 1.29 -11.77
C LEU A 65 10.64 2.27 -10.60
N GLY A 66 11.51 2.08 -9.62
CA GLY A 66 11.61 2.97 -8.45
C GLY A 66 10.66 2.62 -7.32
N ASP A 67 9.72 3.50 -6.97
CA ASP A 67 8.90 3.38 -5.76
C ASP A 67 7.85 2.24 -5.83
N PRO A 68 8.00 1.17 -5.03
CA PRO A 68 7.06 0.05 -5.02
C PRO A 68 5.63 0.46 -4.58
N ARG A 69 5.47 1.55 -3.83
CA ARG A 69 4.14 2.06 -3.47
C ARG A 69 3.31 2.45 -4.68
N GLY A 70 3.96 2.87 -5.76
CA GLY A 70 3.30 3.15 -7.04
C GLY A 70 2.63 1.90 -7.61
N ALA A 71 3.35 0.77 -7.65
CA ALA A 71 2.81 -0.50 -8.13
C ALA A 71 1.62 -0.98 -7.29
N LEU A 72 1.73 -0.93 -5.95
CA LEU A 72 0.63 -1.32 -5.05
C LEU A 72 -0.61 -0.45 -5.27
N ARG A 73 -0.45 0.87 -5.29
CA ARG A 73 -1.56 1.81 -5.47
C ARG A 73 -2.29 1.60 -6.80
N ILE A 74 -1.57 1.37 -7.90
CA ILE A 74 -2.18 1.10 -9.20
C ILE A 74 -2.92 -0.22 -9.19
N ALA A 75 -2.32 -1.27 -8.63
CA ALA A 75 -2.96 -2.57 -8.53
C ALA A 75 -4.26 -2.51 -7.71
N GLU A 76 -4.26 -1.84 -6.56
CA GLU A 76 -5.46 -1.64 -5.74
C GLU A 76 -6.55 -0.87 -6.48
N ARG A 77 -6.19 0.21 -7.20
CA ARG A 77 -7.14 1.01 -7.98
C ARG A 77 -7.68 0.25 -9.18
N THR A 78 -6.83 -0.50 -9.88
CA THR A 78 -7.26 -1.34 -10.99
C THR A 78 -8.22 -2.43 -10.50
N LEU A 79 -7.92 -3.05 -9.37
CA LEU A 79 -8.82 -4.04 -8.75
C LEU A 79 -10.16 -3.41 -8.35
N ALA A 80 -10.13 -2.24 -7.73
CA ALA A 80 -11.35 -1.52 -7.33
C ALA A 80 -12.20 -1.09 -8.54
N ALA A 81 -11.56 -0.58 -9.60
CA ALA A 81 -12.25 -0.20 -10.83
C ALA A 81 -12.82 -1.42 -11.57
N GLY A 82 -12.15 -2.57 -11.49
CA GLY A 82 -12.61 -3.85 -12.07
C GLY A 82 -13.77 -4.51 -11.31
N ALA A 83 -14.06 -4.08 -10.08
CA ALA A 83 -15.08 -4.73 -9.24
C ALA A 83 -16.48 -4.76 -9.86
N ALA A 84 -16.79 -3.86 -10.79
CA ALA A 84 -18.07 -3.76 -11.48
C ALA A 84 -18.26 -4.70 -12.69
N GLY A 85 -17.43 -5.76 -12.86
CA GLY A 85 -17.65 -6.74 -13.92
C GLY A 85 -16.40 -7.24 -14.63
N LEU A 86 -15.21 -6.85 -14.19
CA LEU A 86 -13.93 -7.36 -14.67
C LEU A 86 -13.33 -8.29 -13.59
N PRO A 87 -13.34 -9.61 -13.78
CA PRO A 87 -12.86 -10.56 -12.79
C PRO A 87 -11.32 -10.58 -12.76
N LEU A 88 -10.72 -9.63 -12.05
CA LEU A 88 -9.28 -9.50 -11.96
C LEU A 88 -8.70 -10.34 -10.81
N ALA A 89 -7.57 -10.99 -11.08
CA ALA A 89 -6.65 -11.54 -10.10
C ALA A 89 -5.30 -10.84 -10.26
N ILE A 90 -4.73 -10.35 -9.18
CA ILE A 90 -3.50 -9.55 -9.25
C ILE A 90 -2.42 -10.16 -8.39
N GLY A 91 -1.24 -10.39 -8.97
CA GLY A 91 -0.03 -10.78 -8.25
C GLY A 91 1.02 -9.69 -8.35
N ILE A 92 1.65 -9.34 -7.23
CA ILE A 92 2.74 -8.36 -7.21
C ILE A 92 3.99 -8.98 -6.57
N THR A 93 5.11 -8.79 -7.26
CA THR A 93 6.44 -9.13 -6.74
C THR A 93 7.42 -7.98 -6.93
N HIS A 94 8.57 -8.08 -6.29
CA HIS A 94 9.73 -7.21 -6.55
C HIS A 94 10.90 -8.10 -6.90
N GLY A 95 11.50 -7.88 -8.07
CA GLY A 95 12.54 -8.76 -8.55
C GLY A 95 13.34 -8.19 -9.73
N ALA A 96 14.33 -8.95 -10.17
CA ALA A 96 15.16 -8.57 -11.30
C ALA A 96 14.38 -8.67 -12.61
N VAL A 97 14.43 -7.60 -13.37
CA VAL A 97 13.90 -7.50 -14.74
C VAL A 97 15.05 -7.10 -15.66
N ARG A 98 15.13 -7.73 -16.80
CA ARG A 98 16.17 -7.46 -17.82
C ARG A 98 15.49 -6.99 -19.09
N GLN A 99 15.99 -5.92 -19.64
CA GLN A 99 15.59 -5.46 -20.96
C GLN A 99 16.21 -6.38 -22.01
N THR A 100 15.42 -6.93 -22.89
CA THR A 100 15.88 -7.64 -24.07
C THR A 100 15.60 -6.76 -25.28
N GLY A 101 16.64 -6.06 -25.75
CA GLY A 101 16.59 -5.32 -27.01
C GLY A 101 17.13 -6.21 -28.12
N ASN A 102 16.28 -6.54 -29.09
CA ASN A 102 16.69 -6.94 -30.44
C ASN A 102 15.97 -5.99 -31.40
N ASP A 103 16.52 -5.82 -32.61
CA ASP A 103 16.00 -4.96 -33.68
C ASP A 103 14.51 -5.21 -34.05
N ALA A 104 13.87 -6.19 -33.42
CA ALA A 104 12.47 -6.58 -33.62
C ALA A 104 11.49 -6.13 -32.52
N GLY A 105 11.96 -5.46 -31.47
CA GLY A 105 11.11 -4.94 -30.39
C GLY A 105 11.80 -4.94 -29.01
N GLU A 106 11.49 -3.94 -28.22
CA GLU A 106 11.91 -3.87 -26.81
C GLU A 106 11.01 -4.83 -26.00
N GLY A 107 11.60 -5.91 -25.49
CA GLY A 107 10.97 -6.87 -24.58
C GLY A 107 11.58 -6.77 -23.19
N LEU A 108 10.79 -7.01 -22.16
CA LEU A 108 11.27 -7.23 -20.81
C LEU A 108 11.13 -8.72 -20.47
N LEU A 109 12.22 -9.33 -20.05
CA LEU A 109 12.23 -10.69 -19.53
C LEU A 109 12.78 -10.66 -18.10
N GLY A 110 12.25 -11.51 -17.26
CA GLY A 110 12.78 -11.68 -15.92
C GLY A 110 11.92 -12.58 -15.06
N ASP A 111 12.56 -13.16 -14.07
CA ASP A 111 11.90 -14.02 -13.10
C ASP A 111 10.76 -13.27 -12.37
N GLY A 112 10.91 -11.95 -12.16
CA GLY A 112 9.87 -11.12 -11.57
C GLY A 112 8.54 -11.15 -12.32
N ILE A 113 8.54 -11.18 -13.67
CA ILE A 113 7.30 -11.24 -14.46
C ILE A 113 6.64 -12.61 -14.31
N ALA A 114 7.44 -13.68 -14.41
CA ALA A 114 6.94 -15.05 -14.25
C ALA A 114 6.38 -15.30 -12.84
N VAL A 115 7.06 -14.80 -11.80
CA VAL A 115 6.59 -14.89 -10.42
C VAL A 115 5.28 -14.10 -10.24
N ALA A 116 5.19 -12.86 -10.72
CA ALA A 116 3.98 -12.06 -10.60
C ALA A 116 2.77 -12.76 -11.27
N ALA A 117 2.98 -13.36 -12.45
CA ALA A 117 1.96 -14.14 -13.16
C ALA A 117 1.52 -15.38 -12.37
N ALA A 118 2.47 -16.14 -11.81
CA ALA A 118 2.17 -17.30 -10.96
C ALA A 118 1.38 -16.90 -9.70
N ILE A 119 1.74 -15.77 -9.06
CA ILE A 119 1.01 -15.26 -7.90
C ILE A 119 -0.40 -14.79 -8.28
N ALA A 120 -0.58 -14.17 -9.46
CA ALA A 120 -1.90 -13.79 -9.97
C ALA A 120 -2.79 -15.03 -10.19
N GLU A 121 -2.21 -16.15 -10.66
CA GLU A 121 -2.93 -17.43 -10.77
C GLU A 121 -3.46 -17.92 -9.42
N LEU A 122 -2.66 -17.79 -8.37
CA LEU A 122 -3.02 -18.21 -7.02
C LEU A 122 -4.01 -17.24 -6.33
N ALA A 123 -4.09 -15.98 -6.77
CA ALA A 123 -4.92 -14.97 -6.12
C ALA A 123 -6.42 -15.24 -6.21
N GLY A 124 -6.88 -15.80 -7.33
CA GLY A 124 -8.31 -15.94 -7.61
C GLY A 124 -9.00 -14.59 -7.86
N PRO A 125 -10.29 -14.61 -8.25
CA PRO A 125 -10.99 -13.43 -8.70
C PRO A 125 -11.16 -12.38 -7.59
N GLN A 126 -11.03 -11.10 -7.98
CA GLN A 126 -11.15 -9.92 -7.12
C GLN A 126 -10.21 -9.94 -5.91
N LYS A 127 -9.00 -10.52 -6.09
CA LYS A 127 -7.97 -10.57 -5.05
C LYS A 127 -6.64 -10.05 -5.55
N LEU A 128 -5.87 -9.50 -4.62
CA LEU A 128 -4.52 -9.00 -4.78
C LEU A 128 -3.62 -9.73 -3.79
N LEU A 129 -2.58 -10.39 -4.31
CA LEU A 129 -1.55 -11.03 -3.51
C LEU A 129 -0.19 -10.41 -3.77
N LEU A 130 0.62 -10.35 -2.72
CA LEU A 130 1.95 -9.75 -2.68
C LEU A 130 2.96 -10.82 -2.25
N THR A 131 4.13 -10.84 -2.86
CA THR A 131 5.23 -11.69 -2.36
C THR A 131 5.96 -11.05 -1.19
N ARG A 132 6.76 -11.84 -0.48
CA ARG A 132 7.64 -11.39 0.60
C ARG A 132 8.65 -10.36 0.10
N GLU A 133 9.22 -10.56 -1.08
CA GLU A 133 10.18 -9.66 -1.72
C GLU A 133 9.57 -8.28 -1.95
N PHE A 134 8.33 -8.23 -2.43
CA PHE A 134 7.63 -6.96 -2.61
C PHE A 134 7.35 -6.28 -1.26
N ARG A 135 6.96 -7.04 -0.23
CA ARG A 135 6.75 -6.50 1.11
C ARG A 135 8.03 -5.91 1.71
N HIS A 136 9.19 -6.54 1.48
CA HIS A 136 10.48 -5.99 1.88
C HIS A 136 10.80 -4.69 1.12
N ALA A 137 10.61 -4.67 -0.20
CA ALA A 137 10.79 -3.46 -0.99
C ALA A 137 9.89 -2.30 -0.53
N LEU A 138 8.65 -2.59 -0.09
CA LEU A 138 7.77 -1.59 0.53
C LEU A 138 8.35 -1.04 1.85
N ALA A 139 8.92 -1.90 2.69
CA ALA A 139 9.53 -1.50 3.95
C ALA A 139 10.76 -0.62 3.74
N ASP A 140 11.58 -0.97 2.74
CA ASP A 140 12.79 -0.23 2.39
C ASP A 140 12.46 1.15 1.81
N ALA A 141 11.45 1.23 0.95
CA ALA A 141 11.02 2.50 0.33
C ALA A 141 10.28 3.43 1.31
N ALA A 142 9.54 2.88 2.25
CA ALA A 142 8.79 3.63 3.25
C ALA A 142 8.63 2.79 4.52
N PRO A 143 9.48 3.00 5.53
CA PRO A 143 9.42 2.27 6.78
C PRO A 143 8.01 2.29 7.39
N GLY A 144 7.47 1.10 7.55
CA GLY A 144 6.14 0.89 8.08
C GLY A 144 5.01 0.76 7.05
N ALA A 145 5.26 0.93 5.75
CA ALA A 145 4.25 0.68 4.71
C ALA A 145 3.88 -0.82 4.65
N GLU A 146 4.84 -1.71 4.95
CA GLU A 146 4.65 -3.16 5.03
C GLU A 146 3.59 -3.59 6.05
N ALA A 147 3.33 -2.75 7.05
CA ALA A 147 2.32 -3.07 8.07
C ALA A 147 0.87 -2.86 7.60
N ALA A 148 0.66 -2.29 6.41
CA ALA A 148 -0.63 -2.30 5.74
C ALA A 148 -0.91 -3.62 5.02
N THR A 149 -0.10 -4.65 5.26
CA THR A 149 -0.26 -5.99 4.69
C THR A 149 -0.40 -7.03 5.79
N SER A 150 -1.17 -8.07 5.54
CA SER A 150 -1.30 -9.25 6.42
C SER A 150 -0.93 -10.52 5.65
N THR A 151 -0.49 -11.55 6.37
CA THR A 151 -0.16 -12.85 5.77
C THR A 151 -1.38 -13.47 5.09
N ALA A 152 -1.17 -14.03 3.90
CA ALA A 152 -2.17 -14.77 3.15
C ALA A 152 -1.87 -16.29 3.12
N GLY A 153 -0.72 -16.69 3.66
CA GLY A 153 -0.26 -18.07 3.70
C GLY A 153 0.96 -18.32 2.83
N THR A 154 1.40 -19.57 2.80
CA THR A 154 2.48 -20.02 1.92
C THR A 154 1.87 -20.90 0.83
N HIS A 155 2.20 -20.61 -0.41
CA HIS A 155 1.71 -21.35 -1.58
C HIS A 155 2.88 -21.77 -2.47
N THR A 156 2.73 -22.92 -3.11
CA THR A 156 3.72 -23.43 -4.06
C THR A 156 3.20 -23.19 -5.48
N ASP A 157 4.03 -22.59 -6.33
CA ASP A 157 3.71 -22.38 -7.74
C ASP A 157 3.89 -23.67 -8.58
N ALA A 158 3.51 -23.61 -9.85
CA ALA A 158 3.64 -24.73 -10.77
C ALA A 158 5.11 -25.15 -11.00
N SER A 159 6.06 -24.30 -10.67
CA SER A 159 7.52 -24.55 -10.72
C SER A 159 8.06 -25.10 -9.40
N LEU A 160 7.20 -25.53 -8.49
CA LEU A 160 7.51 -26.05 -7.15
C LEU A 160 8.25 -25.05 -6.24
N ARG A 161 8.15 -23.75 -6.52
CA ARG A 161 8.71 -22.71 -5.65
C ARG A 161 7.68 -22.32 -4.59
N ALA A 162 8.09 -22.32 -3.33
CA ALA A 162 7.26 -21.88 -2.23
C ALA A 162 7.32 -20.36 -2.10
N HIS A 163 6.16 -19.70 -2.12
CA HIS A 163 6.02 -18.26 -1.95
C HIS A 163 5.24 -17.96 -0.67
N GLU A 164 5.82 -17.15 0.18
CA GLU A 164 5.12 -16.55 1.32
C GLU A 164 4.34 -15.34 0.80
N LEU A 165 3.01 -15.42 0.91
CA LEU A 165 2.11 -14.47 0.32
C LEU A 165 1.47 -13.55 1.36
N TYR A 166 1.23 -12.33 0.96
CA TYR A 166 0.59 -11.28 1.73
C TYR A 166 -0.56 -10.68 0.93
N LYS A 167 -1.48 -10.05 1.64
CA LYS A 167 -2.59 -9.29 1.06
C LYS A 167 -2.67 -7.91 1.69
N PRO A 168 -3.15 -6.88 0.97
CA PRO A 168 -3.44 -5.58 1.56
C PRO A 168 -4.45 -5.71 2.70
N ASP A 169 -4.14 -5.07 3.82
CA ASP A 169 -5.02 -5.03 4.99
C ASP A 169 -5.07 -3.61 5.56
N PRO A 170 -6.01 -2.77 5.12
CA PRO A 170 -6.14 -1.41 5.62
C PRO A 170 -6.48 -1.35 7.11
N ARG A 171 -7.02 -2.43 7.68
CA ARG A 171 -7.30 -2.51 9.13
C ARG A 171 -6.04 -2.70 9.94
N ALA A 172 -5.04 -3.43 9.40
CA ALA A 172 -3.75 -3.60 10.06
C ALA A 172 -3.02 -2.26 10.22
N ALA A 173 -3.01 -1.43 9.19
CA ALA A 173 -2.46 -0.07 9.24
C ALA A 173 -3.17 0.79 10.30
N ARG A 174 -4.50 0.74 10.35
CA ARG A 174 -5.30 1.50 11.32
C ARG A 174 -5.06 1.05 12.76
N ARG A 175 -4.96 -0.25 13.01
CA ARG A 175 -4.65 -0.82 14.35
C ARG A 175 -3.27 -0.40 14.82
N ARG A 176 -2.28 -0.34 13.92
CA ARG A 176 -0.94 0.10 14.25
C ARG A 176 -0.91 1.58 14.62
N ASN A 177 -1.53 2.44 13.83
CA ASN A 177 -1.61 3.86 14.12
C ASN A 177 -2.34 4.15 15.45
N GLN A 178 -3.37 3.38 15.77
CA GLN A 178 -4.03 3.46 17.08
C GLN A 178 -3.09 3.06 18.23
N ARG A 179 -2.30 1.99 18.07
CA ARG A 179 -1.33 1.56 19.10
C ARG A 179 -0.25 2.62 19.34
N TYR A 180 0.28 3.22 18.28
CA TYR A 180 1.25 4.31 18.41
C TYR A 180 0.60 5.56 19.02
N GLY A 181 -0.60 5.92 18.63
CA GLY A 181 -1.35 7.02 19.22
C GLY A 181 -1.55 6.85 20.73
N VAL A 182 -2.00 5.67 21.16
CA VAL A 182 -2.17 5.34 22.57
C VAL A 182 -0.81 5.37 23.31
N ALA A 183 0.23 4.79 22.75
CA ALA A 183 1.56 4.80 23.36
C ALA A 183 2.12 6.24 23.50
N THR A 184 1.91 7.08 22.51
CA THR A 184 2.31 8.49 22.55
C THR A 184 1.55 9.25 23.64
N VAL A 185 0.24 9.06 23.73
CA VAL A 185 -0.57 9.70 24.79
C VAL A 185 -0.11 9.24 26.18
N LEU A 186 0.13 7.94 26.37
CA LEU A 186 0.63 7.42 27.64
C LEU A 186 2.01 7.98 27.99
N ALA A 187 2.93 8.10 27.01
CA ALA A 187 4.25 8.67 27.22
C ALA A 187 4.15 10.15 27.62
N VAL A 188 3.30 10.92 26.97
CA VAL A 188 3.06 12.34 27.33
C VAL A 188 2.45 12.46 28.73
N CYS A 189 1.47 11.63 29.05
CA CYS A 189 0.88 11.60 30.40
C CYS A 189 1.90 11.23 31.47
N ALA A 190 2.78 10.26 31.19
CA ALA A 190 3.86 9.87 32.13
C ALA A 190 4.86 10.99 32.34
N LEU A 191 5.28 11.70 31.27
CA LEU A 191 6.19 12.84 31.36
C LEU A 191 5.57 14.01 32.12
N LEU A 192 4.30 14.31 31.86
CA LEU A 192 3.57 15.35 32.61
C LEU A 192 3.40 14.95 34.07
N GLY A 193 3.06 13.67 34.34
CA GLY A 193 2.93 13.15 35.70
C GLY A 193 4.25 13.21 36.47
N ALA A 194 5.38 12.87 35.86
CA ALA A 194 6.70 12.98 36.46
C ALA A 194 7.05 14.44 36.76
N GLY A 195 6.81 15.38 35.83
CA GLY A 195 7.02 16.81 36.06
C GLY A 195 6.14 17.40 37.16
N VAL A 196 4.92 16.91 37.30
CA VAL A 196 4.01 17.27 38.41
C VAL A 196 4.54 16.75 39.76
N ALA A 197 4.96 15.49 39.82
CA ALA A 197 5.50 14.86 41.00
C ALA A 197 6.80 15.56 41.49
N ASP A 198 7.68 15.89 40.55
CA ASP A 198 8.93 16.60 40.87
C ASP A 198 8.67 18.01 41.46
N ARG A 199 7.76 18.77 40.82
CA ARG A 199 7.38 20.09 41.34
C ARG A 199 6.64 20.03 42.67
N ALA A 200 5.74 19.06 42.85
CA ALA A 200 5.04 18.88 44.13
C ALA A 200 5.99 18.50 45.28
N SER A 201 7.08 17.80 44.98
CA SER A 201 8.11 17.47 45.96
C SER A 201 8.95 18.70 46.40
N ILE A 202 9.12 19.68 45.50
CA ILE A 202 9.90 20.91 45.76
C ILE A 202 9.05 21.98 46.46
N GLU A 203 7.78 22.19 46.03
CA GLU A 203 6.93 23.28 46.51
C GLU A 203 5.99 22.86 47.66
N GLY A 204 5.89 21.57 47.91
CA GLY A 204 4.93 21.00 48.85
C GLY A 204 3.55 20.70 48.19
N PRO A 205 2.91 19.58 48.54
CA PRO A 205 1.73 19.09 47.83
C PRO A 205 0.51 20.01 47.89
N GLN A 206 0.35 20.76 48.96
CA GLN A 206 -0.79 21.69 49.12
C GLN A 206 -0.63 22.97 48.28
N ALA A 207 0.55 23.61 48.29
CA ALA A 207 0.82 24.80 47.49
C ALA A 207 0.71 24.53 45.98
N TYR A 208 1.15 23.33 45.55
CA TYR A 208 1.01 22.90 44.17
C TYR A 208 -0.44 22.66 43.77
N ALA A 209 -1.24 22.02 44.63
CA ALA A 209 -2.66 21.76 44.39
C ALA A 209 -3.48 23.07 44.24
N ASP A 210 -3.18 24.07 45.10
CA ASP A 210 -3.83 25.40 45.06
C ASP A 210 -3.50 26.15 43.76
N ARG A 211 -2.22 26.09 43.33
CA ARG A 211 -1.80 26.68 42.05
C ARG A 211 -2.45 26.00 40.84
N MET A 212 -2.50 24.66 40.83
CA MET A 212 -3.15 23.92 39.74
C MET A 212 -4.66 24.19 39.65
N THR A 213 -5.36 24.32 40.79
CA THR A 213 -6.76 24.69 40.79
C THR A 213 -6.98 26.11 40.23
N LEU A 214 -6.09 27.02 40.47
CA LEU A 214 -6.13 28.37 39.90
C LEU A 214 -5.91 28.37 38.39
N VAL A 215 -4.91 27.60 37.89
CA VAL A 215 -4.61 27.44 36.45
C VAL A 215 -5.74 26.74 35.74
N MET A 216 -6.34 25.68 36.30
CA MET A 216 -7.50 25.00 35.71
C MET A 216 -8.73 25.91 35.66
N LYS A 217 -9.01 26.70 36.69
CA LYS A 217 -10.13 27.65 36.67
C LYS A 217 -9.93 28.75 35.61
N SER A 218 -8.71 29.28 35.48
CA SER A 218 -8.41 30.29 34.45
C SER A 218 -8.47 29.72 33.03
N GLY A 219 -7.96 28.51 32.82
CA GLY A 219 -8.03 27.80 31.55
C GLY A 219 -9.48 27.46 31.14
N ALA A 220 -10.28 26.99 32.09
CA ALA A 220 -11.71 26.70 31.84
C ALA A 220 -12.49 27.98 31.48
N ALA A 221 -12.20 29.11 32.13
CA ALA A 221 -12.82 30.40 31.79
C ALA A 221 -12.43 30.87 30.37
N GLN A 222 -11.17 30.69 29.94
CA GLN A 222 -10.71 31.03 28.61
C GLN A 222 -11.39 30.14 27.53
N VAL A 223 -11.47 28.83 27.77
CA VAL A 223 -12.14 27.88 26.84
C VAL A 223 -13.62 28.21 26.71
N LYS A 224 -14.30 28.52 27.81
CA LYS A 224 -15.70 28.94 27.82
C LYS A 224 -15.89 30.24 27.02
N GLY A 225 -15.05 31.23 27.22
CA GLY A 225 -15.10 32.49 26.47
C GLY A 225 -14.78 32.34 24.98
N TYR A 226 -13.94 31.35 24.60
CA TYR A 226 -13.69 31.02 23.20
C TYR A 226 -14.88 30.30 22.54
N ALA A 227 -15.48 29.36 23.24
CA ALA A 227 -16.67 28.67 22.81
C ALA A 227 -17.86 29.64 22.60
N GLU A 228 -18.11 30.53 23.53
CA GLU A 228 -19.17 31.54 23.40
C GLU A 228 -18.96 32.50 22.22
N ARG A 229 -17.73 32.87 21.90
CA ARG A 229 -17.40 33.66 20.70
C ARG A 229 -17.67 32.89 19.39
N LEU A 230 -17.32 31.60 19.33
CA LEU A 230 -17.58 30.76 18.16
C LEU A 230 -19.08 30.54 17.90
N PHE A 231 -19.87 30.38 18.97
CA PHE A 231 -21.34 30.23 18.82
C PHE A 231 -22.01 31.54 18.41
N ARG A 232 -21.48 32.70 18.84
CA ARG A 232 -22.04 34.02 18.45
C ARG A 232 -21.78 34.38 16.99
N GLN A 233 -20.67 33.88 16.38
CA GLN A 233 -20.34 34.07 14.96
C GLN A 233 -21.13 33.17 13.99
N LYS A 234 -21.77 32.11 14.49
CA LYS A 234 -22.59 31.19 13.65
C LYS A 234 -24.08 31.52 13.63
N GLY A 235 -24.52 32.56 14.35
CA GLY A 235 -25.90 32.96 14.49
C GLY A 235 -26.28 34.24 13.70
N THR A 236 -25.40 34.70 12.80
CA THR A 236 -25.68 35.74 11.80
C THR A 236 -25.46 35.16 10.41
#